data_3feaedcc3e5479f4ec7927d0c419ff03
#
_entry.id   3feaedcc3e5479f4ec7927d0c419ff03
#
_cell.length_a   1.000
_cell.length_b   1.000
_cell.length_c   1.000
_cell.angle_alpha   90.00
_cell.angle_beta   90.00
_cell.angle_gamma   90.00
#
_symmetry.space_group_name_H-M   'P 1'
#
loop_
_entity.id
_entity.type
_entity.pdbx_description
1 polymer ?
#
loop_
_entity_poly.entity_id
_entity_poly.type
_entity_poly.pdbx_seq_one_letter_code
_entity_poly.pdbx_strand_id
1 'polypeptide(L)'
;MTSFLSPCFIYLDNNATTQVASEVFDAMRPFYGMQFGNPSSMHTCGGVVAKIVDGSREQLAGLIGAEPTEMVFTSGGTESDNFAIRGILDANPDKKHIVTTRVE
;
A
#
# COMPACT_ATOMS: atom_id res chain seq x y z
N MET A 1 -16.05 -17.21 -15.62
CA MET A 1 -15.10 -17.38 -14.52
C MET A 1 -15.75 -18.31 -13.50
N THR A 2 -15.26 -19.53 -13.39
CA THR A 2 -15.77 -20.47 -12.37
C THR A 2 -15.21 -20.03 -11.00
N SER A 3 -16.09 -19.63 -10.08
CA SER A 3 -15.72 -19.40 -8.70
C SER A 3 -15.17 -20.72 -8.11
N PHE A 4 -13.96 -20.71 -7.60
CA PHE A 4 -13.39 -21.86 -6.88
C PHE A 4 -14.10 -22.12 -5.55
N LEU A 5 -14.94 -21.19 -5.11
CA LEU A 5 -15.62 -21.25 -3.84
C LEU A 5 -17.07 -21.74 -4.05
N SER A 6 -17.49 -22.71 -3.26
CA SER A 6 -18.89 -23.14 -3.18
C SER A 6 -19.78 -21.95 -2.78
N PRO A 7 -21.04 -21.86 -3.26
CA PRO A 7 -21.96 -20.81 -2.82
C PRO A 7 -22.21 -20.73 -1.31
N CYS A 8 -21.77 -21.76 -0.56
CA CYS A 8 -21.87 -21.81 0.90
C CYS A 8 -20.50 -21.60 1.60
N PHE A 9 -19.47 -21.12 0.91
CA PHE A 9 -18.18 -20.86 1.54
C PHE A 9 -18.25 -19.57 2.36
N ILE A 10 -17.96 -19.68 3.66
CA ILE A 10 -17.85 -18.55 4.57
C ILE A 10 -16.37 -18.35 4.89
N TYR A 11 -15.81 -17.20 4.48
CA TYR A 11 -14.43 -16.84 4.77
C TYR A 11 -14.37 -15.96 6.03
N LEU A 12 -13.67 -16.43 7.05
CA LEU A 12 -13.58 -15.75 8.35
C LEU A 12 -12.17 -15.26 8.69
N ASP A 13 -11.22 -15.42 7.79
CA ASP A 13 -9.82 -15.05 8.01
C ASP A 13 -9.45 -13.73 7.30
N ASN A 14 -10.29 -12.71 7.46
CA ASN A 14 -10.10 -11.42 6.81
C ASN A 14 -8.89 -10.62 7.33
N ASN A 15 -8.35 -11.00 8.49
CA ASN A 15 -7.09 -10.43 8.97
C ASN A 15 -5.88 -10.87 8.13
N ALA A 16 -5.91 -12.08 7.59
CA ALA A 16 -4.83 -12.57 6.72
C ALA A 16 -4.89 -11.93 5.32
N THR A 17 -6.09 -11.91 4.74
CA THR A 17 -6.34 -11.29 3.44
C THR A 17 -7.84 -11.08 3.21
N THR A 18 -8.19 -10.22 2.27
CA THR A 18 -9.57 -10.00 1.85
C THR A 18 -9.68 -10.09 0.33
N GLN A 19 -10.88 -10.35 -0.15
CA GLN A 19 -11.18 -10.25 -1.57
C GLN A 19 -11.06 -8.78 -2.01
N VAL A 20 -10.38 -8.55 -3.14
CA VAL A 20 -10.32 -7.21 -3.74
C VAL A 20 -11.72 -6.84 -4.23
N ALA A 21 -12.21 -5.68 -3.81
CA ALA A 21 -13.50 -5.16 -4.29
C ALA A 21 -13.48 -4.95 -5.81
N SER A 22 -14.62 -5.19 -6.45
CA SER A 22 -14.74 -5.08 -7.91
C SER A 22 -14.34 -3.70 -8.43
N GLU A 23 -14.74 -2.66 -7.72
CA GLU A 23 -14.43 -1.26 -8.06
C GLU A 23 -12.92 -0.99 -7.99
N VAL A 24 -12.23 -1.57 -7.01
CA VAL A 24 -10.78 -1.47 -6.89
C VAL A 24 -10.08 -2.23 -8.01
N PHE A 25 -10.55 -3.46 -8.29
CA PHE A 25 -10.00 -4.25 -9.40
C PHE A 25 -10.16 -3.54 -10.75
N ASP A 26 -11.33 -2.93 -11.00
CA ASP A 26 -11.60 -2.20 -12.23
C ASP A 26 -10.75 -0.93 -12.35
N ALA A 27 -10.52 -0.22 -11.23
CA ALA A 27 -9.62 0.94 -11.18
C ALA A 27 -8.15 0.56 -11.45
N MET A 28 -7.71 -0.61 -10.99
CA MET A 28 -6.34 -1.10 -11.19
C MET A 28 -6.09 -1.68 -12.59
N ARG A 29 -7.12 -2.25 -13.22
CA ARG A 29 -7.01 -2.99 -14.49
C ARG A 29 -6.24 -2.26 -15.60
N PRO A 30 -6.46 -0.96 -15.88
CA PRO A 30 -5.74 -0.24 -16.93
C PRO A 30 -4.22 -0.26 -16.78
N PHE A 31 -3.71 -0.30 -15.53
CA PHE A 31 -2.29 -0.26 -15.21
C PHE A 31 -1.55 -1.57 -15.45
N TYR A 32 -2.29 -2.67 -15.57
CA TYR A 32 -1.73 -3.97 -15.99
C TYR A 32 -1.64 -4.11 -17.52
N GLY A 33 -2.10 -3.13 -18.27
CA GLY A 33 -2.15 -3.18 -19.72
C GLY A 33 -1.69 -1.89 -20.37
N MET A 34 -2.63 -1.07 -20.80
CA MET A 34 -2.33 0.08 -21.66
C MET A 34 -1.69 1.28 -20.93
N GLN A 35 -1.92 1.43 -19.63
CA GLN A 35 -1.41 2.55 -18.83
C GLN A 35 -0.20 2.13 -17.96
N PHE A 36 0.69 1.33 -18.51
CA PHE A 36 1.90 0.92 -17.80
C PHE A 36 2.97 2.02 -17.89
N GLY A 37 3.84 2.08 -16.89
CA GLY A 37 4.98 3.00 -16.87
C GLY A 37 5.65 3.01 -15.50
N ASN A 38 6.93 3.38 -15.51
CA ASN A 38 7.65 3.62 -14.26
C ASN A 38 7.45 5.09 -13.84
N PRO A 39 6.85 5.36 -12.66
CA PRO A 39 6.62 6.73 -12.19
C PRO A 39 7.91 7.54 -12.00
N SER A 40 9.07 6.90 -11.86
CA SER A 40 10.37 7.58 -11.75
C SER A 40 10.98 7.95 -13.11
N SER A 41 10.36 7.55 -14.21
CA SER A 41 10.88 7.85 -15.56
C SER A 41 10.53 9.28 -15.98
N MET A 42 11.49 9.98 -16.61
CA MET A 42 11.33 11.37 -17.02
C MET A 42 10.51 11.58 -18.32
N HIS A 43 10.15 10.50 -19.01
CA HIS A 43 9.35 10.56 -20.24
C HIS A 43 7.83 10.61 -19.94
N THR A 44 7.03 10.93 -20.95
CA THR A 44 5.58 11.17 -20.84
C THR A 44 4.83 10.01 -20.18
N CYS A 45 5.12 8.75 -20.55
CA CYS A 45 4.44 7.59 -19.96
C CYS A 45 4.69 7.48 -18.45
N GLY A 46 5.94 7.72 -18.00
CA GLY A 46 6.27 7.77 -16.59
C GLY A 46 5.56 8.89 -15.85
N GLY A 47 5.52 10.09 -16.45
CA GLY A 47 4.87 11.26 -15.86
C GLY A 47 3.34 11.08 -15.69
N VAL A 48 2.68 10.35 -16.59
CA VAL A 48 1.25 10.03 -16.43
C VAL A 48 1.03 9.13 -15.22
N VAL A 49 1.83 8.06 -15.08
CA VAL A 49 1.72 7.14 -13.95
C VAL A 49 2.09 7.83 -12.63
N ALA A 50 3.12 8.68 -12.63
CA ALA A 50 3.51 9.47 -11.46
C ALA A 50 2.34 10.29 -10.91
N LYS A 51 1.63 11.03 -11.76
CA LYS A 51 0.47 11.83 -11.34
C LYS A 51 -0.63 10.99 -10.69
N ILE A 52 -0.85 9.77 -11.17
CA ILE A 52 -1.88 8.88 -10.62
C ILE A 52 -1.44 8.36 -9.24
N VAL A 53 -0.17 8.00 -9.10
CA VAL A 53 0.40 7.58 -7.80
C VAL A 53 0.34 8.72 -6.79
N ASP A 54 0.70 9.95 -7.21
CA ASP A 54 0.64 11.13 -6.35
C ASP A 54 -0.80 11.46 -5.93
N GLY A 55 -1.75 11.42 -6.86
CA GLY A 55 -3.17 11.60 -6.54
C GLY A 55 -3.71 10.54 -5.56
N SER A 56 -3.26 9.29 -5.68
CA SER A 56 -3.60 8.24 -4.72
C SER A 56 -2.99 8.51 -3.34
N ARG A 57 -1.77 9.03 -3.30
CA ARG A 57 -1.07 9.45 -2.09
C ARG A 57 -1.82 10.59 -1.38
N GLU A 58 -2.25 11.60 -2.13
CA GLU A 58 -3.05 12.71 -1.61
C GLU A 58 -4.38 12.24 -1.00
N GLN A 59 -5.07 11.31 -1.69
CA GLN A 59 -6.33 10.75 -1.18
C GLN A 59 -6.12 9.99 0.14
N LEU A 60 -5.09 9.15 0.22
CA LEU A 60 -4.78 8.40 1.45
C LEU A 60 -4.35 9.32 2.59
N ALA A 61 -3.52 10.32 2.32
CA ALA A 61 -3.11 11.32 3.30
C ALA A 61 -4.33 12.06 3.85
N GLY A 62 -5.26 12.49 2.97
CA GLY A 62 -6.49 13.15 3.37
C GLY A 62 -7.41 12.32 4.27
N LEU A 63 -7.44 10.98 4.10
CA LEU A 63 -8.23 10.09 4.95
C LEU A 63 -7.76 10.05 6.41
N ILE A 64 -6.46 10.23 6.65
CA ILE A 64 -5.86 10.15 7.99
C ILE A 64 -5.41 11.52 8.53
N GLY A 65 -5.66 12.60 7.77
CA GLY A 65 -5.24 13.95 8.15
C GLY A 65 -3.73 14.17 8.15
N ALA A 66 -3.01 13.44 7.28
CA ALA A 66 -1.57 13.58 7.08
C ALA A 66 -1.25 14.40 5.83
N GLU A 67 0.00 14.85 5.73
CA GLU A 67 0.52 15.43 4.50
C GLU A 67 0.92 14.32 3.49
N PRO A 68 0.76 14.54 2.17
CA PRO A 68 1.14 13.54 1.16
C PRO A 68 2.61 13.09 1.26
N THR A 69 3.50 13.97 1.71
CA THR A 69 4.93 13.68 1.92
C THR A 69 5.23 12.75 3.09
N GLU A 70 4.26 12.55 3.99
CA GLU A 70 4.36 11.63 5.12
C GLU A 70 3.93 10.19 4.73
N MET A 71 3.37 10.03 3.52
CA MET A 71 2.88 8.73 3.04
C MET A 71 3.97 7.97 2.28
N VAL A 72 4.23 6.74 2.68
CA VAL A 72 5.17 5.84 2.01
C VAL A 72 4.45 4.57 1.57
N PHE A 73 4.47 4.30 0.27
CA PHE A 73 3.98 3.03 -0.27
C PHE A 73 5.06 1.96 -0.12
N THR A 74 4.68 0.82 0.41
CA THR A 74 5.54 -0.34 0.63
C THR A 74 4.98 -1.56 -0.09
N SER A 75 5.77 -2.62 -0.18
CA SER A 75 5.35 -3.90 -0.77
C SER A 75 4.41 -4.72 0.13
N GLY A 76 4.28 -4.36 1.39
CA GLY A 76 3.43 -5.05 2.36
C GLY A 76 3.80 -4.75 3.81
N GLY A 77 3.08 -5.40 4.76
CA GLY A 77 3.23 -5.16 6.19
C GLY A 77 4.65 -5.36 6.69
N THR A 78 5.33 -6.44 6.30
CA THR A 78 6.71 -6.71 6.74
C THR A 78 7.68 -5.57 6.40
N GLU A 79 7.56 -4.98 5.21
CA GLU A 79 8.38 -3.83 4.83
C GLU A 79 7.97 -2.60 5.65
N SER A 80 6.68 -2.36 5.81
CA SER A 80 6.15 -1.23 6.57
C SER A 80 6.63 -1.24 8.01
N ASP A 81 6.56 -2.38 8.70
CA ASP A 81 6.97 -2.53 10.09
C ASP A 81 8.48 -2.30 10.24
N ASN A 82 9.28 -2.91 9.37
CA ASN A 82 10.73 -2.71 9.38
C ASN A 82 11.11 -1.26 9.08
N PHE A 83 10.41 -0.62 8.13
CA PHE A 83 10.65 0.77 7.78
C PHE A 83 10.32 1.71 8.94
N ALA A 84 9.18 1.50 9.60
CA ALA A 84 8.75 2.30 10.75
C ALA A 84 9.72 2.15 11.93
N ILE A 85 10.05 0.91 12.32
CA ILE A 85 10.92 0.63 13.46
C ILE A 85 12.32 1.23 13.22
N ARG A 86 12.93 0.94 12.07
CA ARG A 86 14.27 1.44 11.74
C ARG A 86 14.28 2.95 11.57
N GLY A 87 13.28 3.53 10.89
CA GLY A 87 13.18 4.98 10.71
C GLY A 87 13.12 5.74 12.03
N ILE A 88 12.34 5.24 13.01
CA ILE A 88 12.27 5.86 14.33
C ILE A 88 13.61 5.73 15.08
N LEU A 89 14.27 4.58 15.01
CA LEU A 89 15.57 4.39 15.65
C LEU A 89 16.65 5.29 15.04
N ASP A 90 16.69 5.38 13.73
CA ASP A 90 17.67 6.23 13.02
C ASP A 90 17.45 7.72 13.31
N ALA A 91 16.16 8.13 13.41
CA ALA A 91 15.81 9.51 13.77
C ALA A 91 16.06 9.85 15.24
N ASN A 92 16.23 8.84 16.12
CA ASN A 92 16.42 9.02 17.56
C ASN A 92 17.63 8.21 18.07
N PRO A 93 18.85 8.54 17.68
CA PRO A 93 20.04 7.73 17.98
C PRO A 93 20.34 7.57 19.48
N ASP A 94 19.83 8.46 20.31
CA ASP A 94 19.98 8.39 21.77
C ASP A 94 19.01 7.41 22.44
N LYS A 95 17.94 7.00 21.75
CA LYS A 95 16.95 6.05 22.25
C LYS A 95 17.30 4.64 21.79
N LYS A 96 17.80 3.82 22.72
CA LYS A 96 18.30 2.45 22.42
C LYS A 96 17.39 1.34 22.95
N HIS A 97 16.18 1.67 23.39
CA HIS A 97 15.26 0.70 24.00
C HIS A 97 13.95 0.63 23.23
N ILE A 98 13.56 -0.57 22.83
CA ILE A 98 12.28 -0.85 22.17
C ILE A 98 11.44 -1.69 23.13
N VAL A 99 10.20 -1.30 23.33
CA VAL A 99 9.20 -2.08 24.06
C VAL A 99 8.18 -2.61 23.08
N THR A 100 7.94 -3.91 23.10
CA THR A 100 6.98 -4.57 22.23
C THR A 100 6.19 -5.63 23.00
N THR A 101 5.15 -6.16 22.40
CA THR A 101 4.38 -7.27 22.94
C THR A 101 4.88 -8.60 22.39
N ARG A 102 4.42 -9.72 22.97
CA ARG A 102 4.74 -11.08 22.47
C ARG A 102 3.78 -11.58 21.40
N VAL A 103 2.73 -10.84 21.13
CA VAL A 103 1.64 -11.23 20.22
C VAL A 103 1.70 -10.54 18.88
N GLU A 104 2.45 -9.45 18.78
CA GLU A 104 2.70 -8.66 17.57
C GLU A 104 4.15 -8.12 17.59
#